data_e4bbcf04b9c8dfd33a598dc9fd91c85b
#
_entry.id   e4bbcf04b9c8dfd33a598dc9fd91c85b
#
_cell.length_a   1.000
_cell.length_b   1.000
_cell.length_c   1.000
_cell.angle_alpha   90.00
_cell.angle_beta   90.00
_cell.angle_gamma   90.00
#
_symmetry.space_group_name_H-M   'P 1'
#
loop_
_entity.id
_entity.type
_entity.pdbx_description
1 polymer ?
#
loop_
_entity_poly.entity_id
_entity_poly.type
_entity_poly.pdbx_seq_one_letter_code
_entity_poly.pdbx_strand_id
1 'polypeptide(L)'
;FSEPFLSRNHTEIMLKNVGANIKKNENEISISNNSQKLDPLNITVPSDPSTAAFFAGAVAIIPKSNLIINNILTNPTRFGFFTSLKEMGLELDLLSEKSEAGELVSDIFIKHGELKAIEINEEQVPSLIDEIPMLAVIATQAVGKTIIRGARELRVKESDRIESIIFNLKNMGALIEEFEDGFSITGPTKLNGVIIKTFGDHRIAMAFMIASLVASGTTKLDNYECVNISFPEF
;
A
#
# COMPACT_ATOMS: atom_id res chain seq x y z
N PHE A 1 -13.51 -18.58 13.87
CA PHE A 1 -13.28 -18.51 12.42
C PHE A 1 -11.79 -18.69 12.10
N SER A 2 -11.50 -19.03 10.86
CA SER A 2 -10.13 -19.19 10.38
C SER A 2 -9.93 -18.41 9.08
N GLU A 3 -8.72 -17.96 8.82
CA GLU A 3 -8.31 -17.28 7.61
C GLU A 3 -7.12 -18.02 6.96
N PRO A 4 -7.02 -18.09 5.61
CA PRO A 4 -5.94 -18.82 4.94
C PRO A 4 -4.58 -18.15 5.15
N PHE A 5 -4.54 -16.83 5.15
CA PHE A 5 -3.37 -16.00 5.42
C PHE A 5 -3.73 -14.93 6.46
N LEU A 6 -2.73 -14.47 7.20
CA LEU A 6 -2.90 -13.39 8.15
C LEU A 6 -3.39 -12.12 7.44
N SER A 7 -4.61 -11.70 7.74
CA SER A 7 -5.18 -10.46 7.25
C SER A 7 -5.22 -9.39 8.34
N ARG A 8 -6.01 -8.34 8.14
CA ARG A 8 -6.16 -7.22 9.08
C ARG A 8 -6.75 -7.68 10.41
N ASN A 9 -6.08 -7.37 11.52
CA ASN A 9 -6.43 -7.81 12.87
C ASN A 9 -6.82 -6.68 13.83
N HIS A 10 -7.22 -5.53 13.28
CA HIS A 10 -7.59 -4.34 14.09
C HIS A 10 -8.77 -4.60 15.02
N THR A 11 -9.77 -5.34 14.56
CA THR A 11 -10.96 -5.68 15.36
C THR A 11 -10.57 -6.51 16.57
N GLU A 12 -9.71 -7.50 16.40
CA GLU A 12 -9.23 -8.36 17.47
C GLU A 12 -8.41 -7.57 18.49
N ILE A 13 -7.53 -6.68 18.02
CA ILE A 13 -6.71 -5.83 18.88
C ILE A 13 -7.60 -4.90 19.71
N MET A 14 -8.53 -4.18 19.07
CA MET A 14 -9.44 -3.25 19.76
C MET A 14 -10.35 -3.97 20.75
N LEU A 15 -10.97 -5.08 20.35
CA LEU A 15 -11.82 -5.86 21.24
C LEU A 15 -11.06 -6.42 22.43
N LYS A 16 -9.83 -6.92 22.22
CA LYS A 16 -8.98 -7.38 23.31
C LYS A 16 -8.61 -6.26 24.26
N ASN A 17 -8.35 -5.04 23.73
CA ASN A 17 -8.01 -3.87 24.54
C ASN A 17 -9.16 -3.42 25.45
N VAL A 18 -10.41 -3.61 25.05
CA VAL A 18 -11.60 -3.31 25.88
C VAL A 18 -12.08 -4.51 26.72
N GLY A 19 -11.27 -5.56 26.85
CA GLY A 19 -11.51 -6.68 27.76
C GLY A 19 -12.29 -7.86 27.16
N ALA A 20 -12.49 -7.93 25.83
CA ALA A 20 -13.08 -9.10 25.21
C ALA A 20 -12.14 -10.32 25.29
N ASN A 21 -12.72 -11.50 25.52
CA ASN A 21 -11.95 -12.75 25.56
C ASN A 21 -11.74 -13.30 24.16
N ILE A 22 -10.67 -12.84 23.51
CA ILE A 22 -10.24 -13.26 22.18
C ILE A 22 -8.96 -14.09 22.31
N LYS A 23 -8.95 -15.25 21.67
CA LYS A 23 -7.76 -16.10 21.54
C LYS A 23 -7.45 -16.26 20.06
N LYS A 24 -6.19 -16.09 19.70
CA LYS A 24 -5.66 -16.39 18.37
C LYS A 24 -4.68 -17.54 18.49
N ASN A 25 -4.87 -18.55 17.66
CA ASN A 25 -3.97 -19.68 17.52
C ASN A 25 -3.68 -19.86 16.03
N GLU A 26 -2.49 -19.48 15.60
CA GLU A 26 -2.11 -19.41 14.18
C GLU A 26 -3.14 -18.61 13.36
N ASN A 27 -3.83 -19.29 12.45
CA ASN A 27 -4.86 -18.70 11.57
C ASN A 27 -6.29 -18.85 12.12
N GLU A 28 -6.44 -19.36 13.35
CA GLU A 28 -7.75 -19.54 13.98
C GLU A 28 -7.98 -18.48 15.06
N ILE A 29 -9.13 -17.83 14.99
CA ILE A 29 -9.57 -16.80 15.94
C ILE A 29 -10.85 -17.29 16.62
N SER A 30 -10.81 -17.36 17.96
CA SER A 30 -11.95 -17.71 18.77
C SER A 30 -12.34 -16.57 19.72
N ILE A 31 -13.64 -16.34 19.81
CA ILE A 31 -14.25 -15.38 20.74
C ILE A 31 -15.15 -16.17 21.68
N SER A 32 -14.97 -15.98 22.97
CA SER A 32 -15.86 -16.55 23.98
C SER A 32 -16.66 -15.45 24.67
N ASN A 33 -17.90 -15.80 25.03
CA ASN A 33 -18.75 -14.88 25.77
C ASN A 33 -18.07 -14.48 27.08
N ASN A 34 -17.98 -13.20 27.32
CA ASN A 34 -17.47 -12.62 28.53
C ASN A 34 -18.66 -12.15 29.38
N SER A 35 -18.83 -12.66 30.59
CA SER A 35 -19.86 -12.19 31.51
C SER A 35 -19.61 -10.77 32.01
N GLN A 36 -18.44 -10.21 31.72
CA GLN A 36 -18.05 -8.86 32.09
C GLN A 36 -18.43 -7.87 31.00
N LYS A 37 -18.81 -6.66 31.40
CA LYS A 37 -19.04 -5.53 30.52
C LYS A 37 -17.70 -5.10 29.91
N LEU A 38 -17.68 -4.82 28.60
CA LEU A 38 -16.50 -4.27 27.92
C LEU A 38 -16.23 -2.84 28.41
N ASP A 39 -14.94 -2.53 28.55
CA ASP A 39 -14.50 -1.17 28.87
C ASP A 39 -14.68 -0.21 27.68
N PRO A 40 -14.85 1.09 27.92
CA PRO A 40 -14.85 2.07 26.84
C PRO A 40 -13.51 2.08 26.08
N LEU A 41 -13.57 2.11 24.74
CA LEU A 41 -12.39 2.32 23.93
C LEU A 41 -12.00 3.82 23.93
N ASN A 42 -10.78 4.13 24.33
CA ASN A 42 -10.19 5.45 24.22
C ASN A 42 -8.95 5.34 23.30
N ILE A 43 -9.01 5.94 22.12
CA ILE A 43 -7.98 5.82 21.09
C ILE A 43 -7.80 7.14 20.34
N THR A 44 -6.55 7.49 20.06
CA THR A 44 -6.19 8.45 19.03
C THR A 44 -5.98 7.69 17.73
N VAL A 45 -6.80 7.96 16.72
CA VAL A 45 -6.71 7.26 15.42
C VAL A 45 -5.37 7.59 14.76
N PRO A 46 -4.52 6.60 14.45
CA PRO A 46 -3.26 6.84 13.76
C PRO A 46 -3.47 7.21 12.31
N SER A 47 -2.43 7.75 11.68
CA SER A 47 -2.42 8.05 10.25
C SER A 47 -2.48 6.76 9.42
N ASP A 48 -3.23 6.81 8.31
CA ASP A 48 -3.46 5.66 7.45
C ASP A 48 -2.22 5.32 6.58
N PRO A 49 -1.70 4.09 6.65
CA PRO A 49 -0.60 3.64 5.80
C PRO A 49 -0.88 3.77 4.30
N SER A 50 -2.13 3.57 3.88
CA SER A 50 -2.51 3.68 2.47
C SER A 50 -2.38 5.11 1.94
N THR A 51 -2.79 6.10 2.73
CA THR A 51 -2.61 7.52 2.39
C THR A 51 -1.12 7.88 2.36
N ALA A 52 -0.37 7.43 3.36
CA ALA A 52 1.07 7.67 3.44
C ALA A 52 1.86 7.02 2.30
N ALA A 53 1.37 5.93 1.73
CA ALA A 53 2.03 5.20 0.66
C ALA A 53 2.28 6.03 -0.60
N PHE A 54 1.41 6.98 -0.93
CA PHE A 54 1.61 7.85 -2.10
C PHE A 54 2.78 8.82 -1.89
N PHE A 55 2.92 9.41 -0.70
CA PHE A 55 4.06 10.28 -0.36
C PHE A 55 5.36 9.49 -0.27
N ALA A 56 5.32 8.30 0.34
CA ALA A 56 6.46 7.38 0.36
C ALA A 56 6.87 6.94 -1.06
N GLY A 57 5.88 6.71 -1.93
CA GLY A 57 6.10 6.42 -3.34
C GLY A 57 6.74 7.59 -4.10
N ALA A 58 6.35 8.83 -3.82
CA ALA A 58 7.02 10.01 -4.39
C ALA A 58 8.49 10.06 -3.95
N VAL A 59 8.78 9.82 -2.66
CA VAL A 59 10.17 9.73 -2.17
C VAL A 59 10.93 8.61 -2.87
N ALA A 60 10.30 7.46 -3.10
CA ALA A 60 10.95 6.34 -3.77
C ALA A 60 11.44 6.68 -5.18
N ILE A 61 10.68 7.44 -5.96
CA ILE A 61 10.98 7.71 -7.37
C ILE A 61 11.68 9.05 -7.64
N ILE A 62 11.69 9.98 -6.66
CA ILE A 62 12.33 11.29 -6.81
C ILE A 62 13.73 11.24 -6.18
N PRO A 63 14.82 11.38 -6.98
CA PRO A 63 16.18 11.33 -6.45
C PRO A 63 16.45 12.38 -5.37
N LYS A 64 17.22 12.00 -4.35
CA LYS A 64 17.66 12.85 -3.23
C LYS A 64 16.54 13.37 -2.32
N SER A 65 15.33 12.85 -2.44
CA SER A 65 14.22 13.21 -1.58
C SER A 65 14.28 12.45 -0.25
N ASN A 66 13.69 13.02 0.77
CA ASN A 66 13.41 12.37 2.06
C ASN A 66 12.14 12.97 2.68
N LEU A 67 11.55 12.25 3.61
CA LEU A 67 10.31 12.65 4.27
C LEU A 67 10.23 12.01 5.66
N ILE A 68 9.63 12.73 6.61
CA ILE A 68 9.14 12.16 7.87
C ILE A 68 7.61 12.16 7.80
N ILE A 69 7.00 11.00 8.05
CA ILE A 69 5.56 10.84 8.14
C ILE A 69 5.23 10.50 9.58
N ASN A 70 4.41 11.34 10.24
CA ASN A 70 4.16 11.22 11.65
C ASN A 70 2.95 10.33 11.97
N ASN A 71 3.03 9.64 13.11
CA ASN A 71 1.93 8.92 13.73
C ASN A 71 1.29 7.85 12.81
N ILE A 72 2.11 7.14 12.03
CA ILE A 72 1.65 6.10 11.10
C ILE A 72 1.36 4.80 11.86
N LEU A 73 0.25 4.16 11.48
CA LEU A 73 -0.04 2.79 11.91
C LEU A 73 1.02 1.83 11.34
N THR A 74 1.75 1.16 12.22
CA THR A 74 2.83 0.21 11.85
C THR A 74 2.46 -1.25 12.11
N ASN A 75 1.15 -1.54 12.23
CA ASN A 75 0.66 -2.90 12.35
C ASN A 75 1.17 -3.75 11.16
N PRO A 76 1.86 -4.88 11.40
CA PRO A 76 2.43 -5.72 10.34
C PRO A 76 1.43 -6.14 9.26
N THR A 77 0.13 -6.27 9.61
CA THR A 77 -0.93 -6.63 8.65
C THR A 77 -1.29 -5.50 7.67
N ARG A 78 -0.73 -4.30 7.86
CA ARG A 78 -0.94 -3.10 7.04
C ARG A 78 0.37 -2.43 6.60
N PHE A 79 1.51 -2.95 7.02
CA PHE A 79 2.82 -2.33 6.82
C PHE A 79 3.63 -2.95 5.67
N GLY A 80 3.04 -3.90 4.94
CA GLY A 80 3.71 -4.64 3.87
C GLY A 80 4.30 -3.76 2.77
N PHE A 81 3.63 -2.67 2.40
CA PHE A 81 4.15 -1.72 1.44
C PHE A 81 5.48 -1.08 1.88
N PHE A 82 5.56 -0.60 3.12
CA PHE A 82 6.79 0.01 3.65
C PHE A 82 7.92 -1.01 3.79
N THR A 83 7.60 -2.25 4.16
CA THR A 83 8.55 -3.37 4.15
C THR A 83 9.09 -3.61 2.74
N SER A 84 8.22 -3.63 1.73
CA SER A 84 8.61 -3.75 0.32
C SER A 84 9.49 -2.60 -0.16
N LEU A 85 9.21 -1.35 0.25
CA LEU A 85 10.08 -0.22 -0.07
C LEU A 85 11.49 -0.39 0.50
N LYS A 86 11.61 -0.88 1.73
CA LYS A 86 12.91 -1.18 2.35
C LYS A 86 13.66 -2.29 1.60
N GLU A 87 12.95 -3.34 1.19
CA GLU A 87 13.49 -4.42 0.35
C GLU A 87 13.93 -3.90 -1.02
N MET A 88 13.20 -2.94 -1.60
CA MET A 88 13.56 -2.28 -2.86
C MET A 88 14.77 -1.35 -2.74
N GLY A 89 15.25 -1.04 -1.53
CA GLY A 89 16.49 -0.30 -1.31
C GLY A 89 16.31 1.12 -0.75
N LEU A 90 15.12 1.50 -0.30
CA LEU A 90 14.93 2.75 0.43
C LEU A 90 15.52 2.64 1.84
N GLU A 91 16.08 3.75 2.33
CA GLU A 91 16.37 3.92 3.75
C GLU A 91 15.05 4.23 4.47
N LEU A 92 14.67 3.36 5.41
CA LEU A 92 13.43 3.47 6.17
C LEU A 92 13.68 3.12 7.63
N ASP A 93 13.41 4.09 8.53
CA ASP A 93 13.59 3.96 9.97
C ASP A 93 12.31 4.34 10.73
N LEU A 94 11.99 3.55 11.76
CA LEU A 94 10.96 3.89 12.74
C LEU A 94 11.61 4.76 13.82
N LEU A 95 11.14 6.01 13.98
CA LEU A 95 11.78 7.00 14.86
C LEU A 95 11.25 6.95 16.30
N SER A 96 9.96 6.68 16.48
CA SER A 96 9.29 6.67 17.78
C SER A 96 8.18 5.64 17.76
N GLU A 97 8.42 4.49 18.36
CA GLU A 97 7.41 3.43 18.44
C GLU A 97 6.61 3.56 19.72
N LYS A 98 5.30 3.53 19.62
CA LYS A 98 4.36 3.54 20.75
C LYS A 98 3.20 2.58 20.48
N SER A 99 2.48 2.23 21.55
CA SER A 99 1.22 1.49 21.44
C SER A 99 0.05 2.42 21.71
N GLU A 100 -0.92 2.42 20.80
CA GLU A 100 -2.17 3.18 20.92
C GLU A 100 -3.34 2.20 20.91
N ALA A 101 -3.95 1.99 22.07
CA ALA A 101 -5.01 0.99 22.26
C ALA A 101 -4.65 -0.41 21.73
N GLY A 102 -3.38 -0.83 21.88
CA GLY A 102 -2.85 -2.11 21.41
C GLY A 102 -2.34 -2.13 19.97
N GLU A 103 -2.58 -1.07 19.19
CA GLU A 103 -2.01 -0.90 17.85
C GLU A 103 -0.60 -0.30 17.93
N LEU A 104 0.29 -0.74 17.04
CA LEU A 104 1.63 -0.17 16.90
C LEU A 104 1.58 1.08 16.00
N VAL A 105 2.20 2.15 16.50
CA VAL A 105 2.24 3.44 15.82
C VAL A 105 3.64 4.03 15.92
N SER A 106 4.16 4.62 14.84
CA SER A 106 5.47 5.25 14.82
C SER A 106 5.50 6.46 13.88
N ASP A 107 6.47 7.36 14.09
CA ASP A 107 6.91 8.25 13.06
C ASP A 107 7.90 7.49 12.16
N ILE A 108 7.82 7.70 10.85
CA ILE A 108 8.65 6.98 9.86
C ILE A 108 9.51 8.00 9.12
N PHE A 109 10.83 7.80 9.14
CA PHE A 109 11.74 8.47 8.22
C PHE A 109 11.93 7.62 6.98
N ILE A 110 11.79 8.24 5.81
CA ILE A 110 11.99 7.60 4.50
C ILE A 110 12.91 8.47 3.66
N LYS A 111 13.89 7.82 3.00
CA LYS A 111 14.81 8.50 2.10
C LYS A 111 15.03 7.68 0.84
N HIS A 112 15.09 8.37 -0.29
CA HIS A 112 15.38 7.78 -1.59
C HIS A 112 16.67 6.96 -1.57
N GLY A 113 16.61 5.77 -2.21
CA GLY A 113 17.72 4.86 -2.42
C GLY A 113 17.75 4.34 -3.85
N GLU A 114 18.75 3.53 -4.18
CA GLU A 114 18.83 2.86 -5.48
C GLU A 114 17.79 1.73 -5.52
N LEU A 115 16.75 1.93 -6.33
CA LEU A 115 15.65 0.98 -6.43
C LEU A 115 16.05 -0.28 -7.18
N LYS A 116 15.79 -1.43 -6.56
CA LYS A 116 15.92 -2.76 -7.15
C LYS A 116 14.60 -3.50 -7.16
N ALA A 117 14.44 -4.38 -8.13
CA ALA A 117 13.25 -5.22 -8.27
C ALA A 117 13.11 -6.20 -7.10
N ILE A 118 11.86 -6.55 -6.77
CA ILE A 118 11.48 -7.52 -5.75
C ILE A 118 10.41 -8.47 -6.28
N GLU A 119 10.15 -9.54 -5.54
CA GLU A 119 9.02 -10.44 -5.79
C GLU A 119 8.04 -10.36 -4.61
N ILE A 120 6.76 -10.19 -4.92
CA ILE A 120 5.65 -10.24 -3.97
C ILE A 120 4.84 -11.49 -4.23
N ASN A 121 4.73 -12.33 -3.22
CA ASN A 121 3.97 -13.57 -3.25
C ASN A 121 2.59 -13.43 -2.56
N GLU A 122 1.78 -14.48 -2.66
CA GLU A 122 0.41 -14.52 -2.14
C GLU A 122 0.32 -14.24 -0.63
N GLU A 123 1.30 -14.69 0.16
CA GLU A 123 1.30 -14.50 1.62
C GLU A 123 1.52 -13.03 2.03
N GLN A 124 2.25 -12.28 1.22
CA GLN A 124 2.54 -10.85 1.47
C GLN A 124 1.39 -9.94 1.02
N VAL A 125 0.66 -10.34 -0.02
CA VAL A 125 -0.39 -9.51 -0.66
C VAL A 125 -1.40 -8.93 0.35
N PRO A 126 -1.95 -9.65 1.34
CA PRO A 126 -2.94 -9.08 2.26
C PRO A 126 -2.46 -7.84 3.00
N SER A 127 -1.16 -7.73 3.30
CA SER A 127 -0.57 -6.62 4.06
C SER A 127 -0.32 -5.35 3.24
N LEU A 128 -0.43 -5.42 1.90
CA LEU A 128 -0.12 -4.32 0.97
C LEU A 128 -1.05 -4.25 -0.26
N ILE A 129 -2.14 -5.00 -0.29
CA ILE A 129 -3.00 -5.15 -1.47
C ILE A 129 -3.48 -3.80 -2.02
N ASP A 130 -3.81 -2.89 -1.13
CA ASP A 130 -4.34 -1.58 -1.49
C ASP A 130 -3.26 -0.61 -2.01
N GLU A 131 -1.99 -0.90 -1.75
CA GLU A 131 -0.81 -0.13 -2.16
C GLU A 131 -0.15 -0.69 -3.43
N ILE A 132 -0.60 -1.84 -3.95
CA ILE A 132 -0.07 -2.45 -5.18
C ILE A 132 -0.09 -1.48 -6.38
N PRO A 133 -1.10 -0.62 -6.59
CA PRO A 133 -1.05 0.38 -7.65
C PRO A 133 0.16 1.34 -7.53
N MET A 134 0.48 1.78 -6.31
CA MET A 134 1.65 2.63 -6.07
C MET A 134 2.96 1.84 -6.23
N LEU A 135 3.01 0.60 -5.73
CA LEU A 135 4.17 -0.27 -5.89
C LEU A 135 4.47 -0.56 -7.37
N ALA A 136 3.44 -0.71 -8.21
CA ALA A 136 3.60 -0.89 -9.65
C ALA A 136 4.27 0.33 -10.31
N VAL A 137 3.91 1.54 -9.91
CA VAL A 137 4.58 2.76 -10.37
C VAL A 137 6.06 2.77 -9.96
N ILE A 138 6.36 2.47 -8.70
CA ILE A 138 7.74 2.41 -8.19
C ILE A 138 8.56 1.35 -8.95
N ALA A 139 7.96 0.18 -9.23
CA ALA A 139 8.60 -0.90 -9.96
C ALA A 139 9.06 -0.49 -11.38
N THR A 140 8.40 0.51 -12.01
CA THR A 140 8.86 1.05 -13.31
C THR A 140 10.20 1.76 -13.20
N GLN A 141 10.63 2.19 -12.00
CA GLN A 141 11.88 2.91 -11.76
C GLN A 141 12.96 2.01 -11.12
N ALA A 142 12.62 0.77 -10.75
CA ALA A 142 13.52 -0.18 -10.12
C ALA A 142 14.37 -0.94 -11.16
N VAL A 143 15.62 -1.23 -10.82
CA VAL A 143 16.49 -2.05 -11.67
C VAL A 143 16.11 -3.53 -11.56
N GLY A 144 15.72 -4.14 -12.68
CA GLY A 144 15.36 -5.55 -12.77
C GLY A 144 13.88 -5.79 -13.08
N LYS A 145 13.40 -7.00 -12.81
CA LYS A 145 12.01 -7.42 -13.05
C LYS A 145 11.29 -7.64 -11.73
N THR A 146 10.40 -6.73 -11.35
CA THR A 146 9.50 -6.90 -10.21
C THR A 146 8.34 -7.80 -10.60
N ILE A 147 8.00 -8.77 -9.75
CA ILE A 147 6.94 -9.75 -9.99
C ILE A 147 5.95 -9.68 -8.83
N ILE A 148 4.66 -9.59 -9.15
CA ILE A 148 3.56 -9.63 -8.17
C ILE A 148 2.63 -10.78 -8.55
N ARG A 149 2.43 -11.71 -7.62
CA ARG A 149 1.56 -12.88 -7.77
C ARG A 149 0.60 -12.99 -6.58
N GLY A 150 -0.47 -13.79 -6.74
CA GLY A 150 -1.45 -14.02 -5.68
C GLY A 150 -2.38 -12.83 -5.40
N ALA A 151 -2.37 -11.81 -6.26
CA ALA A 151 -3.14 -10.58 -6.08
C ALA A 151 -4.49 -10.58 -6.85
N ARG A 152 -5.10 -11.74 -7.07
CA ARG A 152 -6.35 -11.88 -7.86
C ARG A 152 -7.51 -11.03 -7.32
N GLU A 153 -7.55 -10.79 -6.00
CA GLU A 153 -8.56 -9.93 -5.37
C GLU A 153 -8.56 -8.49 -5.91
N LEU A 154 -7.45 -7.99 -6.48
CA LEU A 154 -7.40 -6.68 -7.13
C LEU A 154 -8.36 -6.54 -8.31
N ARG A 155 -8.79 -7.67 -8.93
CA ARG A 155 -9.72 -7.64 -10.05
C ARG A 155 -11.17 -7.32 -9.68
N VAL A 156 -11.49 -7.42 -8.38
CA VAL A 156 -12.85 -7.21 -7.85
C VAL A 156 -12.91 -6.05 -6.83
N LYS A 157 -11.95 -5.15 -6.86
CA LYS A 157 -11.95 -3.90 -6.08
C LYS A 157 -12.86 -2.85 -6.75
N GLU A 158 -12.65 -1.56 -6.51
CA GLU A 158 -13.41 -0.45 -7.11
C GLU A 158 -13.33 -0.45 -8.64
N SER A 159 -12.25 -0.99 -9.18
CA SER A 159 -12.05 -1.33 -10.59
C SER A 159 -11.33 -2.68 -10.68
N ASP A 160 -11.20 -3.29 -11.88
CA ASP A 160 -10.14 -4.28 -12.09
C ASP A 160 -8.80 -3.54 -12.05
N ARG A 161 -8.18 -3.51 -10.85
CA ARG A 161 -6.93 -2.77 -10.63
C ARG A 161 -5.77 -3.36 -11.41
N ILE A 162 -5.75 -4.68 -11.66
CA ILE A 162 -4.71 -5.31 -12.48
C ILE A 162 -4.80 -4.75 -13.90
N GLU A 163 -5.99 -4.81 -14.51
CA GLU A 163 -6.21 -4.26 -15.86
C GLU A 163 -5.91 -2.75 -15.90
N SER A 164 -6.38 -1.99 -14.91
CA SER A 164 -6.19 -0.54 -14.84
C SER A 164 -4.72 -0.14 -14.75
N ILE A 165 -3.91 -0.85 -13.95
CA ILE A 165 -2.46 -0.65 -13.83
C ILE A 165 -1.79 -0.94 -15.17
N ILE A 166 -2.08 -2.09 -15.76
CA ILE A 166 -1.48 -2.55 -17.01
C ILE A 166 -1.80 -1.59 -18.16
N PHE A 167 -3.07 -1.20 -18.28
CA PHE A 167 -3.51 -0.26 -19.31
C PHE A 167 -2.72 1.07 -19.23
N ASN A 168 -2.68 1.68 -18.07
CA ASN A 168 -2.03 2.99 -17.91
C ASN A 168 -0.51 2.89 -18.04
N LEU A 169 0.14 1.91 -17.42
CA LEU A 169 1.59 1.75 -17.51
C LEU A 169 2.06 1.43 -18.93
N LYS A 170 1.34 0.59 -19.69
CA LYS A 170 1.65 0.34 -21.11
C LYS A 170 1.56 1.63 -21.93
N ASN A 171 0.51 2.43 -21.71
CA ASN A 171 0.34 3.71 -22.40
C ASN A 171 1.46 4.70 -22.06
N MET A 172 1.97 4.68 -20.81
CA MET A 172 3.13 5.47 -20.39
C MET A 172 4.46 4.92 -20.91
N GLY A 173 4.47 3.75 -21.56
CA GLY A 173 5.66 3.13 -22.18
C GLY A 173 6.40 2.14 -21.26
N ALA A 174 5.81 1.72 -20.15
CA ALA A 174 6.40 0.72 -19.26
C ALA A 174 6.37 -0.69 -19.87
N LEU A 175 7.37 -1.50 -19.53
CA LEU A 175 7.45 -2.92 -19.89
C LEU A 175 6.75 -3.75 -18.81
N ILE A 176 5.49 -4.10 -19.06
CA ILE A 176 4.63 -4.83 -18.14
C ILE A 176 3.98 -6.03 -18.82
N GLU A 177 3.98 -7.19 -18.15
CA GLU A 177 3.31 -8.42 -18.56
C GLU A 177 2.21 -8.77 -17.57
N GLU A 178 1.04 -9.14 -18.08
CA GLU A 178 -0.13 -9.52 -17.28
C GLU A 178 -0.09 -11.01 -16.91
N PHE A 179 -0.55 -11.30 -15.67
CA PHE A 179 -0.91 -12.64 -15.22
C PHE A 179 -2.38 -12.63 -14.75
N GLU A 180 -2.99 -13.79 -14.61
CA GLU A 180 -4.36 -13.90 -14.09
C GLU A 180 -4.49 -13.31 -12.67
N ASP A 181 -3.45 -13.50 -11.85
CA ASP A 181 -3.37 -13.16 -10.42
C ASP A 181 -2.36 -12.05 -10.11
N GLY A 182 -1.94 -11.26 -11.14
CA GLY A 182 -0.94 -10.22 -10.93
C GLY A 182 -0.29 -9.75 -12.22
N PHE A 183 0.97 -9.35 -12.14
CA PHE A 183 1.75 -8.84 -13.28
C PHE A 183 3.25 -8.84 -12.98
N SER A 184 4.07 -8.60 -14.00
CA SER A 184 5.48 -8.28 -13.83
C SER A 184 5.85 -6.99 -14.55
N ILE A 185 6.79 -6.23 -13.99
CA ILE A 185 7.28 -4.95 -14.52
C ILE A 185 8.79 -5.00 -14.61
N THR A 186 9.32 -4.66 -15.79
CA THR A 186 10.77 -4.53 -16.00
C THR A 186 11.16 -3.05 -16.03
N GLY A 187 12.09 -2.66 -15.16
CA GLY A 187 12.60 -1.29 -15.07
C GLY A 187 14.14 -1.24 -15.03
N PRO A 188 14.73 -0.04 -15.00
CA PRO A 188 14.04 1.25 -15.04
C PRO A 188 13.51 1.61 -16.42
N THR A 189 12.35 2.25 -16.49
CA THR A 189 11.71 2.70 -17.72
C THR A 189 11.46 4.20 -17.68
N LYS A 190 11.79 4.90 -18.77
CA LYS A 190 11.42 6.30 -18.96
C LYS A 190 9.93 6.39 -19.29
N LEU A 191 9.14 6.94 -18.37
CA LEU A 191 7.71 7.11 -18.55
C LEU A 191 7.40 8.36 -19.39
N ASN A 192 6.31 8.30 -20.18
CA ASN A 192 5.78 9.42 -20.96
C ASN A 192 4.45 9.89 -20.37
N GLY A 193 4.23 11.20 -20.41
CA GLY A 193 2.96 11.80 -20.02
C GLY A 193 1.86 11.44 -21.01
N VAL A 194 0.72 10.97 -20.47
CA VAL A 194 -0.46 10.54 -21.25
C VAL A 194 -1.75 10.93 -20.53
N ILE A 195 -2.89 10.66 -21.14
CA ILE A 195 -4.18 10.72 -20.44
C ILE A 195 -4.35 9.41 -19.67
N ILE A 196 -4.38 9.51 -18.35
CA ILE A 196 -4.62 8.39 -17.44
C ILE A 196 -6.11 8.08 -17.38
N LYS A 197 -6.45 6.82 -17.55
CA LYS A 197 -7.77 6.27 -17.29
C LYS A 197 -7.88 5.86 -15.84
N THR A 198 -8.66 6.58 -15.06
CA THR A 198 -8.82 6.33 -13.63
C THR A 198 -9.77 5.18 -13.34
N PHE A 199 -10.68 4.87 -14.25
CA PHE A 199 -11.76 3.89 -14.06
C PHE A 199 -12.62 4.20 -12.82
N GLY A 200 -12.63 5.46 -12.37
CA GLY A 200 -13.31 5.90 -11.16
C GLY A 200 -12.62 5.46 -9.85
N ASP A 201 -11.44 4.86 -9.93
CA ASP A 201 -10.68 4.36 -8.77
C ASP A 201 -9.68 5.42 -8.29
N HIS A 202 -9.89 5.89 -7.06
CA HIS A 202 -9.03 6.92 -6.44
C HIS A 202 -7.58 6.47 -6.26
N ARG A 203 -7.32 5.18 -6.03
CA ARG A 203 -5.95 4.67 -5.86
C ARG A 203 -5.20 4.61 -7.17
N ILE A 204 -5.88 4.28 -8.26
CA ILE A 204 -5.33 4.39 -9.62
C ILE A 204 -5.02 5.86 -9.92
N ALA A 205 -5.97 6.77 -9.69
CA ALA A 205 -5.78 8.19 -9.92
C ALA A 205 -4.54 8.73 -9.17
N MET A 206 -4.47 8.52 -7.86
CA MET A 206 -3.36 9.02 -7.02
C MET A 206 -2.01 8.39 -7.39
N ALA A 207 -1.95 7.07 -7.62
CA ALA A 207 -0.70 6.40 -8.03
C ALA A 207 -0.14 6.98 -9.33
N PHE A 208 -1.00 7.22 -10.33
CA PHE A 208 -0.57 7.79 -11.60
C PHE A 208 -0.32 9.31 -11.56
N MET A 209 -0.90 10.04 -10.58
CA MET A 209 -0.44 11.40 -10.27
C MET A 209 1.01 11.40 -9.78
N ILE A 210 1.36 10.46 -8.89
CA ILE A 210 2.77 10.31 -8.46
C ILE A 210 3.67 9.91 -9.64
N ALA A 211 3.23 8.98 -10.51
CA ALA A 211 3.98 8.61 -11.72
C ALA A 211 4.28 9.82 -12.62
N SER A 212 3.37 10.81 -12.66
CA SER A 212 3.53 12.03 -13.46
C SER A 212 4.74 12.86 -13.07
N LEU A 213 5.22 12.76 -11.81
CA LEU A 213 6.38 13.51 -11.32
C LEU A 213 7.69 13.13 -12.01
N VAL A 214 7.76 11.94 -12.59
CA VAL A 214 8.94 11.41 -13.30
C VAL A 214 8.68 11.15 -14.79
N ALA A 215 7.45 11.38 -15.26
CA ALA A 215 7.10 11.22 -16.67
C ALA A 215 7.53 12.43 -17.51
N SER A 216 7.94 12.17 -18.75
CA SER A 216 8.27 13.23 -19.73
C SER A 216 7.01 13.73 -20.41
N GLY A 217 6.79 15.03 -20.47
CA GLY A 217 5.61 15.64 -21.09
C GLY A 217 4.48 15.87 -20.09
N THR A 218 3.25 15.97 -20.57
CA THR A 218 2.08 16.30 -19.74
C THR A 218 1.24 15.07 -19.47
N THR A 219 0.97 14.81 -18.20
CA THR A 219 0.00 13.78 -17.76
C THR A 219 -1.31 14.48 -17.39
N LYS A 220 -2.44 13.89 -17.77
CA LYS A 220 -3.79 14.35 -17.39
C LYS A 220 -4.58 13.14 -16.88
N LEU A 221 -5.49 13.35 -15.94
CA LEU A 221 -6.45 12.36 -15.51
C LEU A 221 -7.78 12.60 -16.24
N ASP A 222 -8.46 11.53 -16.64
CA ASP A 222 -9.80 11.62 -17.23
C ASP A 222 -10.88 11.98 -16.19
N ASN A 223 -10.67 11.56 -14.95
CA ASN A 223 -11.56 11.88 -13.83
C ASN A 223 -10.76 12.12 -12.54
N TYR A 224 -10.54 13.38 -12.18
CA TYR A 224 -9.89 13.75 -10.91
C TYR A 224 -10.83 13.60 -9.71
N GLU A 225 -12.15 13.77 -9.89
CA GLU A 225 -13.12 13.82 -8.80
C GLU A 225 -13.15 12.54 -7.95
N CYS A 226 -12.72 11.39 -8.50
CA CYS A 226 -12.65 10.15 -7.75
C CYS A 226 -11.67 10.20 -6.58
N VAL A 227 -10.67 11.09 -6.59
CA VAL A 227 -9.70 11.28 -5.49
C VAL A 227 -10.40 11.80 -4.23
N ASN A 228 -11.45 12.60 -4.38
CA ASN A 228 -12.22 13.16 -3.24
C ASN A 228 -12.89 12.10 -2.36
N ILE A 229 -12.98 10.85 -2.84
CA ILE A 229 -13.56 9.73 -2.06
C ILE A 229 -12.72 9.43 -0.81
N SER A 230 -11.39 9.53 -0.91
CA SER A 230 -10.48 9.17 0.18
C SER A 230 -9.50 10.26 0.59
N PHE A 231 -9.17 11.19 -0.30
CA PHE A 231 -8.19 12.24 -0.01
C PHE A 231 -8.50 13.53 -0.78
N PRO A 232 -9.47 14.35 -0.32
CA PRO A 232 -9.87 15.58 -1.03
C PRO A 232 -8.76 16.61 -1.21
N GLU A 233 -7.75 16.60 -0.32
CA GLU A 233 -6.63 17.56 -0.35
C GLU A 233 -5.38 17.04 -1.10
N PHE A 234 -5.45 15.89 -1.78
CA PHE A 234 -4.29 15.25 -2.43
C PHE A 234 -3.63 16.12 -3.54
#